data_a9ca47bf517d7f00b221e10c56cdc6a0
#
_entry.id   a9ca47bf517d7f00b221e10c56cdc6a0
#
_cell.length_a   1.000
_cell.length_b   1.000
_cell.length_c   1.000
_cell.angle_alpha   90.00
_cell.angle_beta   90.00
_cell.angle_gamma   90.00
#
_symmetry.space_group_name_H-M   'P 1'
#
loop_
_entity.id
_entity.type
_entity.pdbx_description
1 polymer ?
#
loop_
_entity_poly.entity_id
_entity_poly.type
_entity_poly.pdbx_seq_one_letter_code
_entity_poly.pdbx_strand_id
1 'polypeptide(L)'
;MLTYYMGWYPIDIDHETSTANIDIHITPGFELTGSGIISRKADSWHMAQPWEGFDYTIIASPDLKQKTVNHNNRKIEVVSLGFPDADADSVAVRSAEIMDYYTRLYRLEPNGRQLRIFLFPAGGGGAYSRRNFIVCCCQRYNEWLYQLLAHEIGHFWWSSAPTDQWEDWLNESFAEYSSLCAIKQHLGSAVFDDYIEAYREWARTACPIRGLNRQANGAFYTFYHKGAVLLYDLQQRIGDKAFFDLMHHLAAKRIGSQHDFEAETSRRLSHDDCLWIERRLNQ
;
A
#
# COMPACT_ATOMS: atom_id res chain seq x y z
N MET A 1 15.68 10.55 10.45
CA MET A 1 15.05 9.37 9.81
C MET A 1 16.06 8.76 8.85
N LEU A 2 16.28 7.46 8.96
CA LEU A 2 17.12 6.65 8.07
C LEU A 2 16.22 5.68 7.33
N THR A 3 16.26 5.69 5.99
CA THR A 3 15.41 4.86 5.13
C THR A 3 16.24 4.26 4.00
N TYR A 4 15.68 3.33 3.26
CA TYR A 4 16.28 2.78 2.05
C TYR A 4 16.85 3.86 1.11
N TYR A 5 16.16 4.98 0.97
CA TYR A 5 16.56 6.07 0.08
C TYR A 5 17.78 6.86 0.56
N MET A 6 18.31 6.59 1.74
CA MET A 6 19.46 7.32 2.33
C MET A 6 20.76 6.51 2.35
N GLY A 7 20.75 5.26 1.94
CA GLY A 7 21.94 4.41 1.84
C GLY A 7 22.73 4.27 3.16
N TRP A 8 22.06 4.13 4.31
CA TRP A 8 22.67 4.06 5.62
C TRP A 8 23.14 2.66 6.04
N TYR A 9 22.80 1.65 5.28
CA TYR A 9 23.27 0.26 5.39
C TYR A 9 23.70 -0.24 4.00
N PRO A 10 24.48 -1.34 3.90
CA PRO A 10 24.78 -1.94 2.62
C PRO A 10 23.50 -2.36 1.89
N ILE A 11 23.31 -1.82 0.69
CA ILE A 11 22.16 -2.11 -0.17
C ILE A 11 22.66 -2.98 -1.30
N ASP A 12 22.04 -4.15 -1.49
CA ASP A 12 22.28 -5.00 -2.65
C ASP A 12 21.59 -4.38 -3.87
N ILE A 13 22.35 -4.23 -4.96
CA ILE A 13 21.86 -3.64 -6.21
C ILE A 13 20.85 -4.58 -6.88
N ASP A 14 21.00 -5.89 -6.67
CA ASP A 14 20.10 -6.92 -7.22
C ASP A 14 18.84 -7.12 -6.37
N HIS A 15 18.62 -6.25 -5.39
CA HIS A 15 17.46 -6.26 -4.47
C HIS A 15 17.28 -7.58 -3.71
N GLU A 16 18.37 -8.25 -3.36
CA GLU A 16 18.30 -9.41 -2.48
C GLU A 16 17.67 -9.03 -1.14
N THR A 17 16.74 -9.85 -0.72
CA THR A 17 16.08 -9.66 0.57
C THR A 17 16.89 -10.35 1.67
N SER A 18 16.84 -9.76 2.87
CA SER A 18 17.50 -10.32 4.04
C SER A 18 16.70 -10.08 5.31
N THR A 19 17.00 -10.81 6.36
CA THR A 19 16.55 -10.52 7.73
C THR A 19 17.53 -9.56 8.38
N ALA A 20 17.09 -8.82 9.41
CA ALA A 20 17.96 -7.91 10.15
C ALA A 20 17.78 -8.01 11.65
N ASN A 21 18.92 -7.85 12.36
CA ASN A 21 18.97 -7.60 13.79
C ASN A 21 19.94 -6.44 14.00
N ILE A 22 19.42 -5.31 14.47
CA ILE A 22 20.17 -4.05 14.56
C ILE A 22 20.09 -3.53 15.98
N ASP A 23 21.24 -3.39 16.66
CA ASP A 23 21.35 -2.68 17.93
C ASP A 23 21.63 -1.21 17.65
N ILE A 24 20.86 -0.34 18.27
CA ILE A 24 20.83 1.09 17.96
C ILE A 24 21.15 1.86 19.23
N HIS A 25 22.26 2.60 19.21
CA HIS A 25 22.67 3.50 20.27
C HIS A 25 22.35 4.92 19.85
N ILE A 26 21.50 5.59 20.60
CA ILE A 26 21.09 6.97 20.35
C ILE A 26 21.22 7.81 21.63
N THR A 27 21.23 9.11 21.47
CA THR A 27 21.27 10.06 22.57
C THR A 27 20.12 9.78 23.56
N PRO A 28 20.38 9.78 24.88
CA PRO A 28 19.35 9.66 25.90
C PRO A 28 18.20 10.66 25.69
N GLY A 29 16.97 10.20 25.93
CA GLY A 29 15.76 11.00 25.74
C GLY A 29 15.13 10.91 24.34
N PHE A 30 15.77 10.22 23.39
CA PHE A 30 15.16 9.91 22.10
C PHE A 30 14.30 8.65 22.20
N GLU A 31 13.12 8.71 21.59
CA GLU A 31 12.28 7.56 21.28
C GLU A 31 12.56 7.08 19.85
N LEU A 32 12.26 5.80 19.58
CA LEU A 32 12.58 5.16 18.30
C LEU A 32 11.37 4.40 17.75
N THR A 33 11.17 4.50 16.43
CA THR A 33 10.25 3.70 15.65
C THR A 33 10.88 3.23 14.34
N GLY A 34 10.26 2.29 13.63
CA GLY A 34 10.79 1.79 12.37
C GLY A 34 10.03 0.59 11.82
N SER A 35 10.56 0.01 10.74
CA SER A 35 9.90 -1.06 9.97
C SER A 35 9.90 -2.43 10.66
N GLY A 36 10.78 -2.68 11.61
CA GLY A 36 10.89 -3.95 12.31
C GLY A 36 10.10 -4.01 13.62
N ILE A 37 10.37 -5.06 14.39
CA ILE A 37 9.95 -5.18 15.78
C ILE A 37 10.93 -4.37 16.62
N ILE A 38 10.44 -3.29 17.20
CA ILE A 38 11.26 -2.38 17.99
C ILE A 38 11.10 -2.74 19.48
N SER A 39 12.21 -2.86 20.16
CA SER A 39 12.27 -3.05 21.61
C SER A 39 13.36 -2.19 22.25
N ARG A 40 13.09 -1.70 23.46
CA ARG A 40 14.06 -0.94 24.25
C ARG A 40 14.84 -1.89 25.16
N LYS A 41 16.13 -1.76 25.15
CA LYS A 41 17.07 -2.35 26.13
C LYS A 41 17.49 -1.26 27.15
N ALA A 42 18.25 -1.61 28.18
CA ALA A 42 18.61 -0.64 29.21
C ALA A 42 19.22 0.66 28.64
N ASP A 43 20.23 0.53 27.77
CA ASP A 43 20.99 1.66 27.24
C ASP A 43 20.99 1.75 25.71
N SER A 44 20.11 0.98 25.05
CA SER A 44 20.04 0.91 23.60
C SER A 44 18.64 0.52 23.14
N TRP A 45 18.44 0.56 21.84
CA TRP A 45 17.28 0.02 21.17
C TRP A 45 17.68 -1.17 20.33
N HIS A 46 16.74 -2.06 20.09
CA HIS A 46 16.92 -3.19 19.22
C HIS A 46 15.79 -3.22 18.19
N MET A 47 16.15 -3.34 16.92
CA MET A 47 15.23 -3.60 15.83
C MET A 47 15.47 -4.99 15.28
N ALA A 48 14.47 -5.85 15.34
CA ALA A 48 14.49 -7.16 14.71
C ALA A 48 13.52 -7.17 13.52
N GLN A 49 14.00 -7.57 12.36
CA GLN A 49 13.18 -7.88 11.20
C GLN A 49 13.39 -9.36 10.83
N PRO A 50 12.62 -10.28 11.46
CA PRO A 50 12.80 -11.72 11.26
C PRO A 50 12.20 -12.25 9.94
N TRP A 51 11.68 -11.38 9.13
CA TRP A 51 11.20 -11.65 7.77
C TRP A 51 12.11 -11.02 6.75
N GLU A 52 12.18 -11.61 5.58
CA GLU A 52 12.95 -11.08 4.47
C GLU A 52 12.39 -9.74 3.98
N GLY A 53 13.26 -8.81 3.70
CA GLY A 53 12.97 -7.49 3.17
C GLY A 53 14.27 -6.77 2.79
N PHE A 54 14.13 -5.71 2.04
CA PHE A 54 15.26 -4.90 1.55
C PHE A 54 15.29 -3.49 2.18
N ASP A 55 14.23 -3.09 2.89
CA ASP A 55 14.12 -1.75 3.48
C ASP A 55 14.09 -1.83 5.01
N TYR A 56 15.08 -1.22 5.61
CA TYR A 56 15.22 -1.06 7.06
C TYR A 56 15.08 0.42 7.40
N THR A 57 13.91 0.81 7.85
CA THR A 57 13.63 2.19 8.26
C THR A 57 13.78 2.37 9.75
N ILE A 58 14.55 3.36 10.16
CA ILE A 58 14.75 3.78 11.56
C ILE A 58 14.44 5.27 11.69
N ILE A 59 13.61 5.61 12.65
CA ILE A 59 13.22 6.98 12.96
C ILE A 59 13.43 7.20 14.46
N ALA A 60 14.19 8.22 14.82
CA ALA A 60 14.43 8.59 16.20
C ALA A 60 14.23 10.10 16.39
N SER A 61 13.53 10.47 17.45
CA SER A 61 13.35 11.87 17.88
C SER A 61 12.94 11.91 19.36
N PRO A 62 13.28 12.98 20.10
CA PRO A 62 12.74 13.20 21.45
C PRO A 62 11.24 13.57 21.42
N ASP A 63 10.72 14.01 20.27
CA ASP A 63 9.38 14.55 20.13
C ASP A 63 8.41 13.56 19.45
N LEU A 64 8.79 12.27 19.35
CA LEU A 64 7.88 11.24 18.82
C LEU A 64 6.68 11.09 19.76
N LYS A 65 5.50 11.18 19.18
CA LYS A 65 4.25 10.86 19.87
C LYS A 65 3.72 9.55 19.33
N GLN A 66 3.26 8.68 20.22
CA GLN A 66 2.70 7.37 19.85
C GLN A 66 1.30 7.22 20.37
N LYS A 67 0.42 6.74 19.50
CA LYS A 67 -0.94 6.33 19.81
C LYS A 67 -1.15 4.89 19.35
N THR A 68 -1.82 4.10 20.18
CA THR A 68 -2.18 2.71 19.87
C THR A 68 -3.68 2.52 19.94
N VAL A 69 -4.24 1.93 18.90
CA VAL A 69 -5.63 1.48 18.86
C VAL A 69 -5.64 -0.04 18.68
N ASN A 70 -6.35 -0.73 19.58
CA ASN A 70 -6.60 -2.17 19.43
C ASN A 70 -8.02 -2.35 18.87
N HIS A 71 -8.12 -2.98 17.72
CA HIS A 71 -9.38 -3.17 17.02
C HIS A 71 -9.43 -4.54 16.34
N ASN A 72 -10.44 -5.35 16.64
CA ASN A 72 -10.65 -6.69 16.06
C ASN A 72 -9.38 -7.56 16.06
N ASN A 73 -8.72 -7.68 17.22
CA ASN A 73 -7.45 -8.41 17.40
C ASN A 73 -6.27 -7.89 16.56
N ARG A 74 -6.37 -6.66 16.05
CA ARG A 74 -5.28 -5.95 15.36
C ARG A 74 -4.79 -4.80 16.22
N LYS A 75 -3.48 -4.59 16.21
CA LYS A 75 -2.83 -3.44 16.86
C LYS A 75 -2.44 -2.44 15.78
N ILE A 76 -2.99 -1.22 15.86
CA ILE A 76 -2.63 -0.10 14.99
C ILE A 76 -1.87 0.91 15.83
N GLU A 77 -0.63 1.15 15.47
CA GLU A 77 0.24 2.13 16.11
C GLU A 77 0.43 3.30 15.15
N VAL A 78 0.03 4.48 15.57
CA VAL A 78 0.34 5.72 14.87
C VAL A 78 1.43 6.43 15.65
N VAL A 79 2.59 6.61 15.01
CA VAL A 79 3.70 7.38 15.54
C VAL A 79 3.80 8.67 14.73
N SER A 80 3.84 9.80 15.39
CA SER A 80 3.85 11.10 14.72
C SER A 80 4.98 12.00 15.21
N LEU A 81 5.49 12.82 14.31
CA LEU A 81 6.46 13.86 14.59
C LEU A 81 5.93 15.19 14.02
N GLY A 82 5.61 16.15 14.90
CA GLY A 82 5.08 17.44 14.46
C GLY A 82 3.70 17.40 13.80
N PHE A 83 2.96 16.32 13.94
CA PHE A 83 1.63 16.13 13.38
C PHE A 83 0.55 16.42 14.42
N PRO A 84 -0.59 17.05 14.09
CA PRO A 84 -1.64 17.35 15.05
C PRO A 84 -2.24 16.08 15.69
N ASP A 85 -2.45 16.08 17.00
CA ASP A 85 -2.88 14.90 17.76
C ASP A 85 -4.28 14.41 17.29
N ALA A 86 -5.22 15.33 17.03
CA ALA A 86 -6.57 14.99 16.53
C ALA A 86 -6.53 14.34 15.13
N ASP A 87 -5.59 14.77 14.29
CA ASP A 87 -5.39 14.22 12.97
C ASP A 87 -4.76 12.81 13.06
N ALA A 88 -3.79 12.61 13.98
CA ALA A 88 -3.23 11.28 14.27
C ALA A 88 -4.29 10.31 14.82
N ASP A 89 -5.24 10.79 15.62
CA ASP A 89 -6.40 10.03 16.08
C ASP A 89 -7.27 9.58 14.91
N SER A 90 -7.53 10.50 13.99
CA SER A 90 -8.30 10.19 12.77
C SER A 90 -7.60 9.14 11.93
N VAL A 91 -6.30 9.24 11.73
CA VAL A 91 -5.50 8.24 11.00
C VAL A 91 -5.62 6.86 11.65
N ALA A 92 -5.50 6.76 12.98
CA ALA A 92 -5.58 5.49 13.69
C ALA A 92 -6.96 4.81 13.52
N VAL A 93 -8.04 5.58 13.69
CA VAL A 93 -9.42 5.09 13.55
C VAL A 93 -9.71 4.67 12.11
N ARG A 94 -9.37 5.54 11.14
CA ARG A 94 -9.65 5.26 9.72
C ARG A 94 -8.83 4.08 9.19
N SER A 95 -7.59 3.92 9.63
CA SER A 95 -6.79 2.75 9.25
C SER A 95 -7.42 1.44 9.76
N ALA A 96 -7.99 1.43 10.97
CA ALA A 96 -8.72 0.28 11.49
C ALA A 96 -9.96 -0.04 10.64
N GLU A 97 -10.73 0.98 10.28
CA GLU A 97 -11.93 0.84 9.44
C GLU A 97 -11.60 0.35 8.03
N ILE A 98 -10.51 0.85 7.42
CA ILE A 98 -10.03 0.42 6.11
C ILE A 98 -9.63 -1.06 6.15
N MET A 99 -8.85 -1.47 7.16
CA MET A 99 -8.45 -2.87 7.31
C MET A 99 -9.66 -3.80 7.47
N ASP A 100 -10.66 -3.41 8.25
CA ASP A 100 -11.91 -4.16 8.41
C ASP A 100 -12.71 -4.22 7.10
N TYR A 101 -12.76 -3.10 6.39
CA TYR A 101 -13.45 -3.04 5.10
C TYR A 101 -12.80 -4.00 4.10
N TYR A 102 -11.48 -3.97 3.94
CA TYR A 102 -10.77 -4.85 3.02
C TYR A 102 -10.85 -6.31 3.42
N THR A 103 -10.79 -6.62 4.73
CA THR A 103 -11.00 -7.98 5.22
C THR A 103 -12.38 -8.52 4.82
N ARG A 104 -13.43 -7.70 4.92
CA ARG A 104 -14.77 -8.10 4.44
C ARG A 104 -14.85 -8.17 2.93
N LEU A 105 -14.27 -7.18 2.22
CA LEU A 105 -14.31 -7.09 0.76
C LEU A 105 -13.64 -8.29 0.10
N TYR A 106 -12.45 -8.64 0.58
CA TYR A 106 -11.68 -9.77 0.06
C TYR A 106 -11.93 -11.09 0.79
N ARG A 107 -12.73 -11.08 1.87
CA ARG A 107 -12.99 -12.28 2.71
C ARG A 107 -11.69 -13.00 3.10
N LEU A 108 -10.66 -12.23 3.38
CA LEU A 108 -9.30 -12.69 3.64
C LEU A 108 -8.62 -11.79 4.66
N GLU A 109 -8.06 -12.39 5.72
CA GLU A 109 -7.24 -11.63 6.67
C GLU A 109 -5.92 -11.19 6.03
N PRO A 110 -5.44 -9.99 6.36
CA PRO A 110 -4.15 -9.51 5.86
C PRO A 110 -2.99 -10.29 6.49
N ASN A 111 -1.86 -10.29 5.81
CA ASN A 111 -0.63 -10.82 6.37
C ASN A 111 -0.15 -9.93 7.53
N GLY A 112 -0.44 -10.34 8.77
CA GLY A 112 -0.02 -9.62 9.98
C GLY A 112 -1.17 -8.91 10.68
N ARG A 113 -1.05 -8.86 12.02
CA ARG A 113 -2.06 -8.24 12.92
C ARG A 113 -1.61 -6.90 13.48
N GLN A 114 -0.44 -6.43 13.06
CA GLN A 114 0.10 -5.14 13.48
C GLN A 114 0.31 -4.26 12.28
N LEU A 115 -0.18 -3.03 12.38
CA LEU A 115 0.09 -1.95 11.45
C LEU A 115 0.71 -0.81 12.24
N ARG A 116 1.87 -0.33 11.79
CA ARG A 116 2.48 0.88 12.32
C ARG A 116 2.53 1.93 11.23
N ILE A 117 2.09 3.14 11.55
CA ILE A 117 2.06 4.27 10.62
C ILE A 117 2.90 5.39 11.22
N PHE A 118 3.87 5.88 10.47
CA PHE A 118 4.64 7.05 10.82
C PHE A 118 4.17 8.26 10.02
N LEU A 119 3.83 9.33 10.75
CA LEU A 119 3.33 10.58 10.19
C LEU A 119 4.31 11.71 10.47
N PHE A 120 4.68 12.45 9.45
CA PHE A 120 5.49 13.66 9.62
C PHE A 120 5.11 14.72 8.58
N PRO A 121 5.13 16.02 8.96
CA PRO A 121 4.85 17.10 8.04
C PRO A 121 6.07 17.37 7.16
N ALA A 122 5.94 17.14 5.85
CA ALA A 122 6.92 17.60 4.89
C ALA A 122 6.23 18.09 3.63
N GLY A 123 6.91 18.93 2.86
CA GLY A 123 6.43 19.39 1.56
C GLY A 123 6.50 18.29 0.50
N GLY A 124 5.52 18.28 -0.39
CA GLY A 124 5.51 17.37 -1.54
C GLY A 124 4.56 16.19 -1.41
N GLY A 125 4.22 15.77 -0.20
CA GLY A 125 3.29 14.66 0.03
C GLY A 125 3.80 13.30 -0.47
N GLY A 126 3.24 12.22 0.05
CA GLY A 126 3.54 10.87 -0.39
C GLY A 126 3.54 9.87 0.75
N ALA A 127 3.47 8.60 0.39
CA ALA A 127 3.61 7.50 1.35
C ALA A 127 4.34 6.32 0.70
N TYR A 128 4.72 5.38 1.53
CA TYR A 128 5.11 4.05 1.09
C TYR A 128 4.81 3.01 2.17
N SER A 129 4.53 1.81 1.74
CA SER A 129 4.27 0.66 2.59
C SER A 129 5.44 -0.33 2.58
N ARG A 130 5.74 -0.89 3.75
CA ARG A 130 6.69 -2.00 3.92
C ARG A 130 6.09 -3.01 4.86
N ARG A 131 5.45 -4.03 4.33
CA ARG A 131 4.79 -5.10 5.09
C ARG A 131 3.77 -4.54 6.12
N ASN A 132 4.22 -4.26 7.35
CA ASN A 132 3.38 -3.77 8.46
C ASN A 132 3.73 -2.33 8.88
N PHE A 133 4.49 -1.63 8.08
CA PHE A 133 4.96 -0.28 8.36
C PHE A 133 4.65 0.65 7.18
N ILE A 134 3.95 1.73 7.45
CA ILE A 134 3.62 2.78 6.48
C ILE A 134 4.28 4.07 6.91
N VAL A 135 4.92 4.77 6.00
CA VAL A 135 5.41 6.12 6.20
C VAL A 135 4.55 7.07 5.39
N CYS A 136 3.96 8.08 6.03
CA CYS A 136 3.19 9.14 5.35
C CYS A 136 3.83 10.50 5.61
N CYS A 137 4.15 11.16 4.52
CA CYS A 137 4.60 12.54 4.48
C CYS A 137 3.41 13.44 4.11
N CYS A 138 2.80 14.10 5.09
CA CYS A 138 1.62 14.93 4.91
C CYS A 138 1.49 15.94 6.06
N GLN A 139 0.82 17.05 5.82
CA GLN A 139 0.71 18.11 6.81
C GLN A 139 -0.49 17.92 7.75
N ARG A 140 -1.59 17.37 7.25
CA ARG A 140 -2.85 17.21 7.98
C ARG A 140 -3.64 16.02 7.46
N TYR A 141 -4.53 15.50 8.32
CA TYR A 141 -5.55 14.56 7.88
C TYR A 141 -6.60 15.28 7.00
N ASN A 142 -6.83 14.72 5.80
CA ASN A 142 -7.84 15.16 4.84
C ASN A 142 -8.21 13.99 3.91
N GLU A 143 -9.06 14.23 2.92
CA GLU A 143 -9.50 13.23 1.95
C GLU A 143 -8.33 12.59 1.19
N TRP A 144 -7.36 13.42 0.77
CA TRP A 144 -6.18 12.91 0.07
C TRP A 144 -5.34 11.96 0.95
N LEU A 145 -5.13 12.28 2.23
CA LEU A 145 -4.43 11.37 3.16
C LEU A 145 -5.26 10.10 3.40
N TYR A 146 -6.59 10.19 3.45
CA TYR A 146 -7.44 9.01 3.56
C TYR A 146 -7.26 8.07 2.37
N GLN A 147 -7.30 8.61 1.14
CA GLN A 147 -7.07 7.85 -0.08
C GLN A 147 -5.68 7.21 -0.09
N LEU A 148 -4.63 7.97 0.27
CA LEU A 148 -3.26 7.50 0.36
C LEU A 148 -3.11 6.36 1.38
N LEU A 149 -3.67 6.50 2.58
CA LEU A 149 -3.67 5.45 3.60
C LEU A 149 -4.40 4.19 3.11
N ALA A 150 -5.53 4.36 2.44
CA ALA A 150 -6.29 3.25 1.89
C ALA A 150 -5.51 2.50 0.81
N HIS A 151 -4.76 3.22 -0.04
CA HIS A 151 -3.84 2.63 -1.01
C HIS A 151 -2.73 1.83 -0.31
N GLU A 152 -2.00 2.43 0.63
CA GLU A 152 -0.90 1.78 1.34
C GLU A 152 -1.35 0.55 2.16
N ILE A 153 -2.53 0.62 2.75
CA ILE A 153 -3.14 -0.52 3.44
C ILE A 153 -3.56 -1.59 2.42
N GLY A 154 -3.94 -1.22 1.21
CA GLY A 154 -4.24 -2.13 0.10
C GLY A 154 -3.09 -3.09 -0.21
N HIS A 155 -1.86 -2.65 -0.05
CA HIS A 155 -0.67 -3.48 -0.25
C HIS A 155 -0.56 -4.67 0.73
N PHE A 156 -1.34 -4.74 1.80
CA PHE A 156 -1.39 -5.94 2.64
C PHE A 156 -2.01 -7.15 1.90
N TRP A 157 -2.74 -6.90 0.83
CA TRP A 157 -3.31 -7.92 -0.07
C TRP A 157 -2.61 -7.95 -1.43
N TRP A 158 -2.08 -6.80 -1.88
CA TRP A 158 -1.54 -6.56 -3.21
C TRP A 158 -0.07 -6.12 -3.16
N SER A 159 0.87 -7.05 -2.98
CA SER A 159 2.31 -6.76 -2.87
C SER A 159 3.17 -7.96 -3.25
N SER A 160 2.69 -8.81 -4.16
CA SER A 160 3.40 -10.06 -4.49
C SER A 160 4.15 -9.99 -5.81
N ALA A 161 3.88 -8.98 -6.64
CA ALA A 161 4.58 -8.79 -7.91
C ALA A 161 5.94 -8.08 -7.71
N PRO A 162 6.92 -8.32 -8.59
CA PRO A 162 8.19 -7.60 -8.60
C PRO A 162 7.96 -6.08 -8.79
N THR A 163 8.54 -5.26 -7.92
CA THR A 163 8.32 -3.81 -7.91
C THR A 163 9.18 -3.03 -8.91
N ASP A 164 10.13 -3.67 -9.55
CA ASP A 164 11.04 -3.11 -10.56
C ASP A 164 10.63 -3.46 -11.99
N GLN A 165 9.60 -4.31 -12.17
CA GLN A 165 9.11 -4.78 -13.45
C GLN A 165 7.71 -4.25 -13.75
N TRP A 166 7.23 -4.49 -14.97
CA TRP A 166 5.91 -4.03 -15.37
C TRP A 166 4.76 -4.76 -14.66
N GLU A 167 5.02 -5.96 -14.13
CA GLU A 167 4.09 -6.70 -13.28
C GLU A 167 3.70 -5.95 -12.01
N ASP A 168 4.44 -4.91 -11.62
CA ASP A 168 4.08 -4.03 -10.50
C ASP A 168 2.69 -3.39 -10.65
N TRP A 169 2.11 -3.39 -11.86
CA TRP A 169 0.72 -3.01 -12.04
C TRP A 169 -0.25 -3.88 -11.22
N LEU A 170 0.11 -5.15 -10.93
CA LEU A 170 -0.67 -6.05 -10.07
C LEU A 170 -0.65 -5.59 -8.60
N ASN A 171 0.40 -4.91 -8.16
CA ASN A 171 0.45 -4.29 -6.85
C ASN A 171 -0.30 -2.95 -6.87
N GLU A 172 0.13 -2.04 -7.72
CA GLU A 172 -0.27 -0.64 -7.69
C GLU A 172 -1.72 -0.41 -8.16
N SER A 173 -2.12 -1.03 -9.28
CA SER A 173 -3.50 -0.88 -9.78
C SER A 173 -4.52 -1.47 -8.82
N PHE A 174 -4.19 -2.61 -8.21
CA PHE A 174 -5.09 -3.27 -7.27
C PHE A 174 -5.17 -2.55 -5.93
N ALA A 175 -4.05 -2.04 -5.41
CA ALA A 175 -4.05 -1.18 -4.22
C ALA A 175 -4.80 0.12 -4.47
N GLU A 176 -4.59 0.73 -5.63
CA GLU A 176 -5.26 1.97 -6.02
C GLU A 176 -6.77 1.77 -6.19
N TYR A 177 -7.20 0.71 -6.87
CA TYR A 177 -8.62 0.41 -6.98
C TYR A 177 -9.26 0.06 -5.63
N SER A 178 -8.52 -0.60 -4.74
CA SER A 178 -8.95 -0.82 -3.37
C SER A 178 -9.22 0.49 -2.64
N SER A 179 -8.33 1.48 -2.81
CA SER A 179 -8.49 2.80 -2.20
C SER A 179 -9.75 3.51 -2.70
N LEU A 180 -10.05 3.41 -3.99
CA LEU A 180 -11.30 3.96 -4.55
C LEU A 180 -12.54 3.26 -3.98
N CYS A 181 -12.50 1.93 -3.79
CA CYS A 181 -13.57 1.22 -3.11
C CYS A 181 -13.75 1.68 -1.66
N ALA A 182 -12.67 1.97 -0.93
CA ALA A 182 -12.73 2.53 0.42
C ALA A 182 -13.29 3.96 0.42
N ILE A 183 -12.91 4.80 -0.55
CA ILE A 183 -13.50 6.13 -0.77
C ILE A 183 -15.01 6.01 -0.97
N LYS A 184 -15.46 5.13 -1.86
CA LYS A 184 -16.90 4.89 -2.10
C LYS A 184 -17.62 4.51 -0.82
N GLN A 185 -17.02 3.63 -0.02
CA GLN A 185 -17.58 3.16 1.25
C GLN A 185 -17.67 4.27 2.31
N HIS A 186 -16.66 5.15 2.39
CA HIS A 186 -16.53 6.12 3.47
C HIS A 186 -17.03 7.51 3.10
N LEU A 187 -16.78 7.98 1.88
CA LEU A 187 -17.10 9.32 1.40
C LEU A 187 -18.29 9.34 0.43
N GLY A 188 -18.73 8.19 -0.05
CA GLY A 188 -19.89 8.04 -0.92
C GLY A 188 -19.58 7.98 -2.40
N SER A 189 -20.63 7.65 -3.19
CA SER A 189 -20.48 7.39 -4.63
C SER A 189 -20.10 8.64 -5.41
N ALA A 190 -20.56 9.82 -5.03
CA ALA A 190 -20.24 11.05 -5.76
C ALA A 190 -18.72 11.31 -5.78
N VAL A 191 -18.06 11.22 -4.61
CA VAL A 191 -16.60 11.38 -4.51
C VAL A 191 -15.86 10.28 -5.29
N PHE A 192 -16.34 9.04 -5.21
CA PHE A 192 -15.80 7.95 -6.00
C PHE A 192 -15.89 8.21 -7.51
N ASP A 193 -17.04 8.70 -7.99
CA ASP A 193 -17.27 8.98 -9.40
C ASP A 193 -16.35 10.12 -9.90
N ASP A 194 -16.11 11.14 -9.07
CA ASP A 194 -15.16 12.23 -9.34
C ASP A 194 -13.72 11.69 -9.52
N TYR A 195 -13.29 10.76 -8.66
CA TYR A 195 -11.97 10.10 -8.80
C TYR A 195 -11.88 9.28 -10.09
N ILE A 196 -12.91 8.49 -10.41
CA ILE A 196 -12.94 7.69 -11.65
C ILE A 196 -12.87 8.58 -12.88
N GLU A 197 -13.59 9.71 -12.90
CA GLU A 197 -13.54 10.66 -14.00
C GLU A 197 -12.14 11.27 -14.16
N ALA A 198 -11.53 11.73 -13.08
CA ALA A 198 -10.18 12.26 -13.07
C ALA A 198 -9.15 11.21 -13.56
N TYR A 199 -9.27 9.96 -13.11
CA TYR A 199 -8.38 8.88 -13.52
C TYR A 199 -8.55 8.51 -14.99
N ARG A 200 -9.77 8.55 -15.52
CA ARG A 200 -10.04 8.38 -16.94
C ARG A 200 -9.36 9.46 -17.78
N GLU A 201 -9.39 10.71 -17.31
CA GLU A 201 -8.72 11.80 -18.03
C GLU A 201 -7.20 11.61 -18.05
N TRP A 202 -6.59 11.26 -16.91
CA TRP A 202 -5.15 10.99 -16.83
C TRP A 202 -4.74 9.73 -17.61
N ALA A 203 -5.62 8.73 -17.68
CA ALA A 203 -5.38 7.49 -18.43
C ALA A 203 -5.40 7.69 -19.96
N ARG A 204 -5.97 8.78 -20.47
CA ARG A 204 -6.09 9.02 -21.93
C ARG A 204 -4.76 9.03 -22.66
N THR A 205 -3.73 9.58 -22.02
CA THR A 205 -2.37 9.73 -22.59
C THR A 205 -1.38 8.75 -21.97
N ALA A 206 -1.84 7.87 -21.08
CA ALA A 206 -0.98 6.89 -20.42
C ALA A 206 -0.58 5.78 -21.39
N CYS A 207 0.65 5.30 -21.25
CA CYS A 207 1.20 4.20 -22.06
C CYS A 207 0.39 2.89 -21.87
N PRO A 208 0.54 1.90 -22.75
CA PRO A 208 0.10 0.54 -22.47
C PRO A 208 0.69 0.02 -21.15
N ILE A 209 -0.09 -0.77 -20.42
CA ILE A 209 0.38 -1.36 -19.15
C ILE A 209 1.40 -2.46 -19.43
N ARG A 210 1.10 -3.32 -20.42
CA ARG A 210 1.93 -4.49 -20.74
C ARG A 210 3.32 -4.09 -21.20
N GLY A 211 4.33 -4.56 -20.49
CA GLY A 211 5.74 -4.36 -20.84
C GLY A 211 6.28 -2.95 -20.59
N LEU A 212 5.51 -2.07 -19.91
CA LEU A 212 5.98 -0.70 -19.62
C LEU A 212 7.13 -0.75 -18.61
N ASN A 213 8.24 -0.12 -18.95
CA ASN A 213 9.32 0.06 -17.99
C ASN A 213 8.82 0.84 -16.76
N ARG A 214 8.99 0.28 -15.57
CA ARG A 214 8.54 0.87 -14.29
C ARG A 214 9.12 2.27 -14.05
N GLN A 215 10.28 2.56 -14.61
CA GLN A 215 10.95 3.85 -14.48
C GLN A 215 10.67 4.81 -15.64
N ALA A 216 9.82 4.44 -16.60
CA ALA A 216 9.46 5.31 -17.70
C ALA A 216 8.67 6.53 -17.22
N ASN A 217 8.84 7.65 -17.91
CA ASN A 217 7.97 8.81 -17.68
C ASN A 217 6.51 8.42 -17.92
N GLY A 218 5.64 8.73 -16.96
CA GLY A 218 4.23 8.38 -17.04
C GLY A 218 3.86 6.99 -16.50
N ALA A 219 4.83 6.17 -16.06
CA ALA A 219 4.55 4.86 -15.43
C ALA A 219 3.60 4.98 -14.24
N PHE A 220 3.72 6.06 -13.45
CA PHE A 220 2.78 6.35 -12.37
C PHE A 220 1.33 6.43 -12.88
N TYR A 221 1.04 7.25 -13.88
CA TYR A 221 -0.31 7.38 -14.45
C TYR A 221 -0.82 6.07 -15.04
N THR A 222 0.09 5.24 -15.58
CA THR A 222 -0.27 3.95 -16.17
C THR A 222 -0.59 2.91 -15.09
N PHE A 223 0.29 2.70 -14.12
CA PHE A 223 0.10 1.63 -13.15
C PHE A 223 -0.94 1.98 -12.09
N TYR A 224 -1.03 3.23 -11.67
CA TYR A 224 -2.00 3.65 -10.67
C TYR A 224 -3.37 3.96 -11.31
N HIS A 225 -3.43 4.95 -12.18
CA HIS A 225 -4.72 5.47 -12.65
C HIS A 225 -5.34 4.63 -13.76
N LYS A 226 -4.58 4.35 -14.83
CA LYS A 226 -5.11 3.54 -15.94
C LYS A 226 -5.43 2.11 -15.51
N GLY A 227 -4.58 1.51 -14.66
CA GLY A 227 -4.84 0.19 -14.10
C GLY A 227 -6.09 0.17 -13.20
N ALA A 228 -6.29 1.17 -12.34
CA ALA A 228 -7.51 1.27 -11.55
C ALA A 228 -8.77 1.45 -12.41
N VAL A 229 -8.69 2.25 -13.49
CA VAL A 229 -9.78 2.39 -14.48
C VAL A 229 -10.08 1.06 -15.19
N LEU A 230 -9.02 0.29 -15.54
CA LEU A 230 -9.20 -1.05 -16.12
C LEU A 230 -9.97 -1.97 -15.17
N LEU A 231 -9.62 -1.97 -13.88
CA LEU A 231 -10.32 -2.79 -12.88
C LEU A 231 -11.76 -2.32 -12.67
N TYR A 232 -12.01 -1.02 -12.65
CA TYR A 232 -13.36 -0.48 -12.60
C TYR A 232 -14.19 -0.91 -13.82
N ASP A 233 -13.64 -0.76 -15.03
CA ASP A 233 -14.33 -1.15 -16.27
C ASP A 233 -14.60 -2.66 -16.30
N LEU A 234 -13.68 -3.48 -15.78
CA LEU A 234 -13.89 -4.91 -15.63
C LEU A 234 -15.04 -5.20 -14.67
N GLN A 235 -15.10 -4.51 -13.52
CA GLN A 235 -16.22 -4.67 -12.57
C GLN A 235 -17.56 -4.33 -13.23
N GLN A 236 -17.63 -3.21 -13.99
CA GLN A 236 -18.86 -2.85 -14.72
C GLN A 236 -19.24 -3.90 -15.76
N ARG A 237 -18.26 -4.54 -16.36
CA ARG A 237 -18.46 -5.54 -17.41
C ARG A 237 -18.98 -6.88 -16.88
N ILE A 238 -18.39 -7.40 -15.79
CA ILE A 238 -18.70 -8.73 -15.27
C ILE A 238 -19.64 -8.70 -14.05
N GLY A 239 -19.92 -7.52 -13.52
CA GLY A 239 -20.75 -7.29 -12.33
C GLY A 239 -20.01 -7.49 -11.00
N ASP A 240 -20.52 -6.84 -9.96
CA ASP A 240 -19.90 -6.75 -8.62
C ASP A 240 -19.55 -8.12 -8.07
N LYS A 241 -20.50 -9.06 -8.10
CA LYS A 241 -20.31 -10.38 -7.49
C LYS A 241 -19.14 -11.13 -8.14
N ALA A 242 -19.12 -11.23 -9.46
CA ALA A 242 -18.07 -11.93 -10.19
C ALA A 242 -16.71 -11.23 -10.01
N PHE A 243 -16.70 -9.90 -10.02
CA PHE A 243 -15.50 -9.12 -9.82
C PHE A 243 -14.89 -9.33 -8.42
N PHE A 244 -15.66 -9.18 -7.34
CA PHE A 244 -15.12 -9.36 -5.99
C PHE A 244 -14.82 -10.83 -5.64
N ASP A 245 -15.49 -11.78 -6.25
CA ASP A 245 -15.09 -13.19 -6.19
C ASP A 245 -13.72 -13.41 -6.89
N LEU A 246 -13.48 -12.78 -8.04
CA LEU A 246 -12.17 -12.79 -8.68
C LEU A 246 -11.10 -12.16 -7.79
N MET A 247 -11.32 -10.95 -7.27
CA MET A 247 -10.40 -10.25 -6.38
C MET A 247 -10.02 -11.10 -5.15
N HIS A 248 -11.01 -11.77 -4.52
CA HIS A 248 -10.74 -12.70 -3.44
C HIS A 248 -9.75 -13.80 -3.84
N HIS A 249 -9.96 -14.43 -4.99
CA HIS A 249 -9.09 -15.52 -5.44
C HIS A 249 -7.69 -15.04 -5.80
N LEU A 250 -7.57 -13.89 -6.47
CA LEU A 250 -6.27 -13.31 -6.80
C LEU A 250 -5.49 -12.95 -5.53
N ALA A 251 -6.12 -12.32 -4.55
CA ALA A 251 -5.50 -11.99 -3.26
C ALA A 251 -5.10 -13.26 -2.47
N ALA A 252 -5.98 -14.25 -2.39
CA ALA A 252 -5.72 -15.52 -1.69
C ALA A 252 -4.56 -16.31 -2.33
N LYS A 253 -4.39 -16.21 -3.64
CA LYS A 253 -3.29 -16.81 -4.40
C LYS A 253 -2.01 -15.97 -4.33
N ARG A 254 -2.10 -14.73 -3.85
CA ARG A 254 -0.97 -13.80 -3.83
C ARG A 254 -0.35 -13.64 -5.22
N ILE A 255 -1.17 -13.29 -6.20
CA ILE A 255 -0.76 -13.18 -7.59
C ILE A 255 0.40 -12.19 -7.72
N GLY A 256 1.53 -12.65 -8.24
CA GLY A 256 2.74 -11.86 -8.41
C GLY A 256 3.28 -11.84 -9.85
N SER A 257 2.60 -12.48 -10.79
CA SER A 257 3.01 -12.48 -12.19
C SER A 257 1.81 -12.35 -13.12
N GLN A 258 2.04 -11.82 -14.33
CA GLN A 258 1.04 -11.76 -15.37
C GLN A 258 0.55 -13.16 -15.77
N HIS A 259 1.45 -14.12 -15.80
CA HIS A 259 1.12 -15.52 -16.10
C HIS A 259 0.07 -16.08 -15.11
N ASP A 260 0.29 -15.88 -13.80
CA ASP A 260 -0.65 -16.35 -12.78
C ASP A 260 -1.98 -15.59 -12.84
N PHE A 261 -1.94 -14.29 -13.13
CA PHE A 261 -3.13 -13.48 -13.33
C PHE A 261 -3.98 -14.02 -14.50
N GLU A 262 -3.36 -14.28 -15.65
CA GLU A 262 -4.04 -14.84 -16.84
C GLU A 262 -4.57 -16.25 -16.56
N ALA A 263 -3.82 -17.10 -15.86
CA ALA A 263 -4.26 -18.43 -15.47
C ALA A 263 -5.49 -18.39 -14.54
N GLU A 264 -5.52 -17.48 -13.56
CA GLU A 264 -6.65 -17.36 -12.63
C GLU A 264 -7.87 -16.70 -13.26
N THR A 265 -7.69 -15.70 -14.12
CA THR A 265 -8.79 -15.07 -14.85
C THR A 265 -9.44 -16.04 -15.85
N SER A 266 -8.65 -16.82 -16.61
CA SER A 266 -9.16 -17.80 -17.57
C SER A 266 -9.98 -18.94 -16.94
N ARG A 267 -9.78 -19.21 -15.66
CA ARG A 267 -10.58 -20.21 -14.93
C ARG A 267 -11.92 -19.68 -14.45
N ARG A 268 -12.12 -18.38 -14.40
CA ARG A 268 -13.26 -17.72 -13.73
C ARG A 268 -14.09 -16.82 -14.62
N LEU A 269 -13.49 -16.31 -15.67
CA LEU A 269 -14.13 -15.39 -16.61
C LEU A 269 -14.39 -16.09 -17.93
N SER A 270 -15.27 -15.50 -18.73
CA SER A 270 -15.49 -15.94 -20.11
C SER A 270 -14.23 -15.68 -20.96
N HIS A 271 -14.11 -16.43 -22.05
CA HIS A 271 -13.06 -16.19 -23.03
C HIS A 271 -13.08 -14.74 -23.56
N ASP A 272 -14.27 -14.19 -23.80
CA ASP A 272 -14.46 -12.83 -24.29
C ASP A 272 -13.98 -11.78 -23.26
N ASP A 273 -14.17 -12.04 -21.95
CA ASP A 273 -13.68 -11.15 -20.89
C ASP A 273 -12.17 -11.22 -20.78
N CYS A 274 -11.55 -12.39 -20.91
CA CYS A 274 -10.10 -12.55 -20.94
C CYS A 274 -9.48 -11.80 -22.12
N LEU A 275 -10.05 -11.95 -23.34
CA LEU A 275 -9.62 -11.19 -24.52
C LEU A 275 -9.81 -9.67 -24.36
N TRP A 276 -10.86 -9.26 -23.65
CA TRP A 276 -11.07 -7.85 -23.34
C TRP A 276 -9.99 -7.30 -22.42
N ILE A 277 -9.64 -8.02 -21.35
CA ILE A 277 -8.54 -7.65 -20.42
C ILE A 277 -7.23 -7.54 -21.22
N GLU A 278 -6.89 -8.54 -22.01
CA GLU A 278 -5.67 -8.55 -22.82
C GLU A 278 -5.58 -7.32 -23.73
N ARG A 279 -6.65 -6.99 -24.43
CA ARG A 279 -6.71 -5.78 -25.28
C ARG A 279 -6.47 -4.51 -24.46
N ARG A 280 -7.08 -4.41 -23.28
CA ARG A 280 -6.96 -3.23 -22.41
C ARG A 280 -5.55 -3.07 -21.84
N LEU A 281 -4.85 -4.16 -21.55
CA LEU A 281 -3.45 -4.13 -21.10
C LEU A 281 -2.49 -3.66 -22.22
N ASN A 282 -2.83 -3.91 -23.48
CA ASN A 282 -2.03 -3.57 -24.66
C ASN A 282 -2.38 -2.20 -25.28
N GLN A 283 -3.41 -1.54 -24.83
CA GLN A 283 -3.80 -0.20 -25.27
C GLN A 283 -3.17 0.86 -24.37
#